data_a22d06205edf75420db0b2f728815707
#
_entry.id   a22d06205edf75420db0b2f728815707
#
_cell.length_a   1.000
_cell.length_b   1.000
_cell.length_c   1.000
_cell.angle_alpha   90.00
_cell.angle_beta   90.00
_cell.angle_gamma   90.00
#
_symmetry.space_group_name_H-M   'P 1'
#
loop_
_entity.id
_entity.type
_entity.pdbx_description
1 polymer ?
#
loop_
_entity_poly.entity_id
_entity_poly.type
_entity_poly.pdbx_seq_one_letter_code
_entity_poly.pdbx_strand_id
1 'polypeptide(L)'
;ILFIISAVMYLSNAALLYWKESKVSRKYHNTSLFLFGQLSSKLATNTKTMTIICVTLTFSICLFVIAPVLTGWSLGYLDSRAVYDIQISSRYNDVYEVENLPDTDYGEITAFIEQNNIAIKDDLTFSEYLPQKSDFHQRVKYDFPPLAIALKDYNAVRKMLGYEPITLQTDEFATHWHRAAEDKDIENYIAKHTLLETDAGALKLSENAVFQEPVGE
;
A
#
# COMPACT_ATOMS: atom_id res chain seq x y z
N ILE A 1 -13.15 17.80 -12.22
CA ILE A 1 -13.09 17.49 -13.67
C ILE A 1 -14.50 17.43 -14.27
N LEU A 2 -15.41 16.56 -13.78
CA LEU A 2 -16.79 16.42 -14.29
C LEU A 2 -17.56 17.74 -14.29
N PHE A 3 -17.46 18.52 -13.22
CA PHE A 3 -18.08 19.83 -13.12
C PHE A 3 -17.53 20.82 -14.16
N ILE A 4 -16.21 20.79 -14.40
CA ILE A 4 -15.56 21.64 -15.41
C ILE A 4 -16.04 21.27 -16.81
N ILE A 5 -16.10 19.98 -17.14
CA ILE A 5 -16.59 19.50 -18.44
C ILE A 5 -18.03 19.95 -18.67
N SER A 6 -18.89 19.76 -17.68
CA SER A 6 -20.29 20.21 -17.76
C SER A 6 -20.38 21.72 -17.93
N ALA A 7 -19.62 22.49 -17.16
CA ALA A 7 -19.60 23.95 -17.27
C ALA A 7 -19.11 24.41 -18.64
N VAL A 8 -18.06 23.82 -19.20
CA VAL A 8 -17.54 24.14 -20.54
C VAL A 8 -18.60 23.86 -21.62
N MET A 9 -19.29 22.73 -21.53
CA MET A 9 -20.35 22.38 -22.48
C MET A 9 -21.54 23.38 -22.42
N TYR A 10 -21.97 23.77 -21.22
CA TYR A 10 -23.02 24.75 -21.05
C TYR A 10 -22.58 26.15 -21.50
N LEU A 11 -21.39 26.58 -21.13
CA LEU A 11 -20.86 27.89 -21.50
C LEU A 11 -20.62 28.02 -23.02
N SER A 12 -20.11 26.97 -23.68
CA SER A 12 -19.93 26.99 -25.14
C SER A 12 -21.24 27.14 -25.91
N ASN A 13 -22.30 26.45 -25.45
CA ASN A 13 -23.61 26.57 -26.04
C ASN A 13 -24.26 27.96 -25.79
N ALA A 14 -24.12 28.48 -24.57
CA ALA A 14 -24.57 29.82 -24.23
C ALA A 14 -23.83 30.91 -25.04
N ALA A 15 -22.51 30.74 -25.20
CA ALA A 15 -21.69 31.64 -25.99
C ALA A 15 -22.08 31.63 -27.47
N LEU A 16 -22.38 30.45 -28.05
CA LEU A 16 -22.88 30.35 -29.44
C LEU A 16 -24.21 31.04 -29.63
N LEU A 17 -25.15 30.89 -28.69
CA LEU A 17 -26.43 31.57 -28.73
C LEU A 17 -26.24 33.10 -28.59
N TYR A 18 -25.47 33.57 -27.63
CA TYR A 18 -25.17 34.98 -27.40
C TYR A 18 -24.48 35.63 -28.60
N TRP A 19 -23.45 35.00 -29.17
CA TRP A 19 -22.72 35.49 -30.32
C TRP A 19 -23.64 35.71 -31.55
N LYS A 20 -24.64 34.88 -31.64
CA LYS A 20 -25.61 34.95 -32.70
C LYS A 20 -26.67 36.04 -32.48
N GLU A 21 -27.16 36.20 -31.24
CA GLU A 21 -28.15 37.24 -30.91
C GLU A 21 -27.56 38.65 -30.92
N SER A 22 -26.25 38.77 -30.76
CA SER A 22 -25.56 40.06 -30.71
C SER A 22 -25.61 40.90 -31.97
N LYS A 23 -25.98 40.35 -33.16
CA LYS A 23 -26.09 41.06 -34.40
C LYS A 23 -27.46 40.84 -35.07
N VAL A 24 -28.33 41.83 -35.04
CA VAL A 24 -29.68 41.83 -35.62
C VAL A 24 -29.64 41.49 -37.12
N SER A 25 -28.67 41.98 -37.90
CA SER A 25 -28.46 41.69 -39.30
C SER A 25 -28.27 40.20 -39.63
N ARG A 26 -27.68 39.42 -38.73
CA ARG A 26 -27.52 37.96 -38.90
C ARG A 26 -28.79 37.18 -38.61
N LYS A 27 -29.62 37.72 -37.70
CA LYS A 27 -30.86 37.06 -37.25
C LYS A 27 -31.94 37.08 -38.34
N TYR A 28 -32.04 38.16 -39.13
CA TYR A 28 -33.11 38.38 -40.07
C TYR A 28 -32.67 38.21 -41.52
N HIS A 29 -31.55 37.69 -41.86
CA HIS A 29 -31.07 37.46 -43.20
C HIS A 29 -31.66 36.18 -43.80
N ASN A 30 -32.50 36.29 -44.83
CA ASN A 30 -33.17 35.19 -45.58
C ASN A 30 -33.85 34.14 -44.62
N THR A 31 -33.59 32.84 -44.81
CA THR A 31 -34.14 31.70 -44.05
C THR A 31 -33.48 31.51 -42.68
N SER A 32 -32.58 32.40 -42.29
CA SER A 32 -31.79 32.29 -41.06
C SER A 32 -32.65 32.20 -39.80
N LEU A 33 -33.77 32.91 -39.75
CA LEU A 33 -34.67 32.91 -38.58
C LEU A 33 -35.23 31.52 -38.28
N PHE A 34 -35.67 30.80 -39.31
CA PHE A 34 -36.21 29.45 -39.17
C PHE A 34 -35.16 28.44 -38.81
N LEU A 35 -34.03 28.46 -39.52
CA LEU A 35 -32.88 27.58 -39.21
C LEU A 35 -32.37 27.79 -37.78
N PHE A 36 -32.38 29.03 -37.35
CA PHE A 36 -31.92 29.36 -36.02
C PHE A 36 -32.90 28.98 -34.91
N GLY A 37 -34.22 29.07 -35.16
CA GLY A 37 -35.22 28.55 -34.22
C GLY A 37 -35.08 27.05 -34.00
N GLN A 38 -34.91 26.30 -35.09
CA GLN A 38 -34.66 24.88 -35.04
C GLN A 38 -33.31 24.54 -34.40
N LEU A 39 -32.25 25.27 -34.71
CA LEU A 39 -30.95 25.09 -34.13
C LEU A 39 -30.95 25.37 -32.62
N SER A 40 -31.59 26.45 -32.18
CA SER A 40 -31.72 26.81 -30.77
C SER A 40 -32.46 25.72 -29.97
N SER A 41 -33.57 25.22 -30.52
CA SER A 41 -34.34 24.13 -29.88
C SER A 41 -33.53 22.83 -29.81
N LYS A 42 -32.85 22.47 -30.89
CA LYS A 42 -32.00 21.26 -30.92
C LYS A 42 -30.76 21.42 -30.06
N LEU A 43 -30.13 22.57 -29.99
CA LEU A 43 -28.99 22.81 -29.11
C LEU A 43 -29.37 22.67 -27.64
N ALA A 44 -30.52 23.20 -27.22
CA ALA A 44 -30.95 23.07 -25.82
C ALA A 44 -31.17 21.61 -25.41
N THR A 45 -31.72 20.77 -26.30
CA THR A 45 -31.93 19.35 -26.05
C THR A 45 -30.63 18.56 -26.19
N ASN A 46 -29.84 18.83 -27.23
CA ASN A 46 -28.58 18.17 -27.48
C ASN A 46 -27.52 18.45 -26.38
N THR A 47 -27.53 19.64 -25.79
CA THR A 47 -26.60 20.00 -24.73
C THR A 47 -26.72 19.04 -23.54
N LYS A 48 -27.94 18.75 -23.10
CA LYS A 48 -28.19 17.79 -22.01
C LYS A 48 -27.68 16.42 -22.37
N THR A 49 -28.03 15.93 -23.55
CA THR A 49 -27.60 14.60 -24.01
C THR A 49 -26.07 14.50 -24.15
N MET A 50 -25.47 15.51 -24.79
CA MET A 50 -24.00 15.56 -24.93
C MET A 50 -23.28 15.64 -23.59
N THR A 51 -23.81 16.41 -22.64
CA THR A 51 -23.25 16.48 -21.29
C THR A 51 -23.31 15.12 -20.60
N ILE A 52 -24.44 14.41 -20.67
CA ILE A 52 -24.58 13.06 -20.10
C ILE A 52 -23.59 12.11 -20.76
N ILE A 53 -23.48 12.11 -22.09
CA ILE A 53 -22.52 11.26 -22.81
C ILE A 53 -21.09 11.58 -22.40
N CYS A 54 -20.70 12.84 -22.33
CA CYS A 54 -19.35 13.22 -21.90
C CYS A 54 -19.07 12.82 -20.46
N VAL A 55 -20.03 13.00 -19.56
CA VAL A 55 -19.88 12.59 -18.15
C VAL A 55 -19.74 11.08 -18.03
N THR A 56 -20.59 10.31 -18.70
CA THR A 56 -20.54 8.84 -18.65
C THR A 56 -19.27 8.29 -19.28
N LEU A 57 -18.82 8.84 -20.42
CA LEU A 57 -17.55 8.46 -21.04
C LEU A 57 -16.37 8.77 -20.15
N THR A 58 -16.31 9.96 -19.57
CA THR A 58 -15.24 10.35 -18.66
C THR A 58 -15.19 9.42 -17.44
N PHE A 59 -16.37 9.13 -16.86
CA PHE A 59 -16.46 8.21 -15.72
C PHE A 59 -16.02 6.80 -16.09
N SER A 60 -16.45 6.31 -17.27
CA SER A 60 -16.02 4.99 -17.76
C SER A 60 -14.52 4.89 -17.98
N ILE A 61 -13.92 5.93 -18.58
CA ILE A 61 -12.46 5.99 -18.77
C ILE A 61 -11.73 6.04 -17.42
N CYS A 62 -12.22 6.84 -16.48
CA CYS A 62 -11.65 6.90 -15.13
C CYS A 62 -11.69 5.53 -14.44
N LEU A 63 -12.81 4.82 -14.50
CA LEU A 63 -12.93 3.48 -13.92
C LEU A 63 -12.00 2.48 -14.62
N PHE A 64 -11.91 2.56 -15.95
CA PHE A 64 -11.02 1.69 -16.72
C PHE A 64 -9.54 1.86 -16.37
N VAL A 65 -9.13 3.08 -16.01
CA VAL A 65 -7.75 3.37 -15.57
C VAL A 65 -7.55 3.03 -14.09
N ILE A 66 -8.51 3.39 -13.23
CA ILE A 66 -8.39 3.23 -11.78
C ILE A 66 -8.44 1.75 -11.38
N ALA A 67 -9.31 0.94 -12.00
CA ALA A 67 -9.48 -0.45 -11.63
C ALA A 67 -8.18 -1.28 -11.69
N PRO A 68 -7.40 -1.29 -12.80
CA PRO A 68 -6.14 -2.03 -12.83
C PRO A 68 -5.09 -1.47 -11.87
N VAL A 69 -5.07 -0.15 -11.63
CA VAL A 69 -4.14 0.45 -10.67
C VAL A 69 -4.47 0.00 -9.25
N LEU A 70 -5.73 0.02 -8.85
CA LEU A 70 -6.16 -0.48 -7.53
C LEU A 70 -5.91 -1.98 -7.38
N THR A 71 -6.18 -2.76 -8.44
CA THR A 71 -5.91 -4.20 -8.43
C THR A 71 -4.41 -4.47 -8.27
N GLY A 72 -3.57 -3.82 -9.06
CA GLY A 72 -2.11 -3.96 -8.98
C GLY A 72 -1.57 -3.53 -7.60
N TRP A 73 -2.09 -2.45 -7.04
CA TRP A 73 -1.73 -2.01 -5.70
C TRP A 73 -2.16 -3.01 -4.61
N SER A 74 -3.40 -3.53 -4.71
CA SER A 74 -3.92 -4.51 -3.74
C SER A 74 -3.16 -5.83 -3.80
N LEU A 75 -2.86 -6.33 -4.99
CA LEU A 75 -2.09 -7.57 -5.16
C LEU A 75 -0.65 -7.37 -4.66
N GLY A 76 0.01 -6.29 -5.03
CA GLY A 76 1.36 -6.00 -4.52
C GLY A 76 1.40 -5.84 -2.99
N TYR A 77 0.35 -5.30 -2.38
CA TYR A 77 0.23 -5.24 -0.93
C TYR A 77 0.09 -6.64 -0.31
N LEU A 78 -0.75 -7.50 -0.90
CA LEU A 78 -0.93 -8.88 -0.42
C LEU A 78 0.36 -9.69 -0.60
N ASP A 79 1.02 -9.60 -1.76
CA ASP A 79 2.27 -10.31 -2.03
C ASP A 79 3.39 -9.92 -1.05
N SER A 80 3.39 -8.68 -0.56
CA SER A 80 4.40 -8.23 0.39
C SER A 80 4.10 -8.56 1.85
N ARG A 81 2.82 -8.78 2.21
CA ARG A 81 2.41 -8.99 3.61
C ARG A 81 1.88 -10.38 3.90
N ALA A 82 1.21 -10.99 2.94
CA ALA A 82 0.64 -12.32 3.07
C ALA A 82 1.53 -13.33 2.34
N VAL A 83 2.81 -13.38 2.71
CA VAL A 83 3.79 -14.31 2.11
C VAL A 83 3.59 -15.74 2.56
N TYR A 84 2.80 -15.96 3.61
CA TYR A 84 2.42 -17.27 4.15
C TYR A 84 0.94 -17.52 3.93
N ASP A 85 0.56 -18.77 3.69
CA ASP A 85 -0.85 -19.18 3.67
C ASP A 85 -1.48 -19.03 5.05
N ILE A 86 -0.75 -19.37 6.11
CA ILE A 86 -1.16 -19.25 7.50
C ILE A 86 0.03 -18.76 8.32
N GLN A 87 -0.20 -17.72 9.10
CA GLN A 87 0.72 -17.24 10.11
C GLN A 87 -0.01 -17.22 11.45
N ILE A 88 0.59 -17.87 12.45
CA ILE A 88 0.06 -17.92 13.81
C ILE A 88 1.11 -17.28 14.72
N SER A 89 0.74 -16.23 15.41
CA SER A 89 1.60 -15.55 16.35
C SER A 89 0.86 -15.28 17.65
N SER A 90 1.54 -15.44 18.77
CA SER A 90 1.06 -14.88 20.03
C SER A 90 1.27 -13.37 19.96
N ARG A 91 0.17 -12.62 19.84
CA ARG A 91 0.27 -11.17 19.85
C ARG A 91 0.67 -10.71 21.25
N TYR A 92 1.84 -10.19 21.32
CA TYR A 92 2.30 -9.41 22.44
C TYR A 92 1.60 -8.04 22.38
N ASN A 93 0.51 -7.90 23.13
CA ASN A 93 -0.28 -6.68 23.09
C ASN A 93 0.21 -5.59 24.05
N ASP A 94 1.02 -5.97 25.05
CA ASP A 94 1.45 -5.05 26.10
C ASP A 94 2.97 -5.06 26.24
N VAL A 95 3.59 -4.17 25.48
CA VAL A 95 5.05 -3.94 25.47
C VAL A 95 5.57 -3.54 26.85
N TYR A 96 4.67 -3.17 27.77
CA TYR A 96 5.01 -2.69 29.11
C TYR A 96 5.05 -3.79 30.16
N GLU A 97 4.54 -4.99 29.89
CA GLU A 97 4.53 -6.12 30.82
C GLU A 97 5.54 -7.20 30.40
N VAL A 98 6.82 -6.81 30.31
CA VAL A 98 7.93 -7.73 29.93
C VAL A 98 8.03 -8.94 30.86
N GLU A 99 7.53 -8.82 32.10
CA GLU A 99 7.56 -9.89 33.11
C GLU A 99 6.53 -11.00 32.85
N ASN A 100 5.54 -10.76 32.00
CA ASN A 100 4.43 -11.67 31.69
C ASN A 100 4.38 -12.06 30.22
N LEU A 101 5.52 -12.30 29.59
CA LEU A 101 5.55 -12.82 28.22
C LEU A 101 4.84 -14.18 28.18
N PRO A 102 3.87 -14.37 27.28
CA PRO A 102 3.18 -15.65 27.17
C PRO A 102 4.17 -16.73 26.72
N ASP A 103 4.26 -17.78 27.48
CA ASP A 103 4.87 -19.02 27.02
C ASP A 103 3.88 -19.66 26.05
N THR A 104 4.22 -19.65 24.77
CA THR A 104 3.31 -20.08 23.72
C THR A 104 3.67 -21.47 23.26
N ASP A 105 2.88 -22.42 23.68
CA ASP A 105 2.92 -23.78 23.17
C ASP A 105 1.94 -23.92 21.98
N TYR A 106 2.45 -24.23 20.82
CA TYR A 106 1.65 -24.51 19.61
C TYR A 106 1.30 -25.99 19.44
N GLY A 107 1.50 -26.83 20.47
CA GLY A 107 1.24 -28.25 20.44
C GLY A 107 -0.20 -28.61 20.07
N GLU A 108 -1.18 -27.84 20.54
CA GLU A 108 -2.59 -28.04 20.18
C GLU A 108 -2.85 -27.80 18.68
N ILE A 109 -2.17 -26.84 18.08
CA ILE A 109 -2.28 -26.53 16.64
C ILE A 109 -1.68 -27.66 15.83
N THR A 110 -0.50 -28.15 16.21
CA THR A 110 0.15 -29.29 15.58
C THR A 110 -0.73 -30.53 15.66
N ALA A 111 -1.28 -30.81 16.84
CA ALA A 111 -2.21 -31.94 17.04
C ALA A 111 -3.49 -31.79 16.17
N PHE A 112 -4.04 -30.59 16.04
CA PHE A 112 -5.19 -30.33 15.17
C PHE A 112 -4.89 -30.61 13.69
N ILE A 113 -3.74 -30.16 13.23
CA ILE A 113 -3.26 -30.37 11.86
C ILE A 113 -3.13 -31.88 11.57
N GLU A 114 -2.50 -32.63 12.47
CA GLU A 114 -2.32 -34.07 12.35
C GLU A 114 -3.67 -34.82 12.37
N GLN A 115 -4.54 -34.50 13.31
CA GLN A 115 -5.87 -35.13 13.44
C GLN A 115 -6.74 -34.94 12.21
N ASN A 116 -6.63 -33.80 11.53
CA ASN A 116 -7.43 -33.49 10.36
C ASN A 116 -6.71 -33.83 9.04
N ASN A 117 -5.55 -34.45 9.08
CA ASN A 117 -4.74 -34.81 7.91
C ASN A 117 -4.51 -33.61 6.97
N ILE A 118 -4.24 -32.43 7.52
CA ILE A 118 -3.96 -31.23 6.74
C ILE A 118 -2.55 -31.36 6.16
N ALA A 119 -2.46 -31.38 4.82
CA ALA A 119 -1.19 -31.42 4.14
C ALA A 119 -0.47 -30.07 4.26
N ILE A 120 0.67 -30.05 4.92
CA ILE A 120 1.57 -28.89 5.01
C ILE A 120 2.73 -29.14 4.06
N LYS A 121 3.08 -28.14 3.25
CA LYS A 121 4.22 -28.19 2.35
C LYS A 121 5.50 -27.87 3.10
N ASP A 122 5.49 -26.72 3.77
CA ASP A 122 6.62 -26.22 4.56
C ASP A 122 6.05 -25.56 5.82
N ASP A 123 6.68 -25.80 6.95
CA ASP A 123 6.37 -25.15 8.23
C ASP A 123 7.64 -24.70 8.93
N LEU A 124 7.51 -23.61 9.68
CA LEU A 124 8.60 -23.07 10.48
C LEU A 124 8.06 -22.44 11.75
N THR A 125 8.62 -22.82 12.87
CA THR A 125 8.36 -22.18 14.16
C THR A 125 9.64 -21.53 14.65
N PHE A 126 9.56 -20.28 15.07
CA PHE A 126 10.68 -19.52 15.61
C PHE A 126 10.23 -18.62 16.75
N SER A 127 11.17 -18.17 17.54
CA SER A 127 10.95 -17.25 18.65
C SER A 127 11.39 -15.84 18.28
N GLU A 128 10.60 -14.88 18.68
CA GLU A 128 10.96 -13.46 18.65
C GLU A 128 11.48 -13.05 20.02
N TYR A 129 12.50 -12.24 20.03
CA TYR A 129 13.19 -11.81 21.24
C TYR A 129 13.06 -10.31 21.43
N LEU A 130 12.82 -9.90 22.65
CA LEU A 130 12.90 -8.49 23.03
C LEU A 130 14.34 -8.15 23.39
N PRO A 131 15.00 -7.19 22.72
CA PRO A 131 16.32 -6.75 23.11
C PRO A 131 16.31 -6.14 24.51
N GLN A 132 17.36 -6.34 25.30
CA GLN A 132 17.49 -5.71 26.64
C GLN A 132 17.50 -4.18 26.51
N LYS A 133 18.16 -3.66 25.49
CA LYS A 133 18.23 -2.25 25.20
C LYS A 133 18.42 -2.02 23.72
N SER A 134 17.63 -1.12 23.17
CA SER A 134 17.72 -0.70 21.79
C SER A 134 17.28 0.74 21.65
N ASP A 135 17.91 1.48 20.75
CA ASP A 135 17.48 2.81 20.31
C ASP A 135 16.65 2.76 19.02
N PHE A 136 16.35 1.54 18.52
CA PHE A 136 15.43 1.33 17.41
C PHE A 136 13.99 1.28 17.90
N HIS A 137 13.06 1.74 17.04
CA HIS A 137 11.63 1.72 17.31
C HIS A 137 10.89 1.11 16.12
N GLN A 138 9.93 0.22 16.38
CA GLN A 138 9.10 -0.36 15.33
C GLN A 138 8.23 0.69 14.61
N ARG A 139 7.76 1.68 15.38
CA ARG A 139 6.98 2.81 14.85
C ARG A 139 7.37 4.08 15.59
N VAL A 140 7.84 5.06 14.84
CA VAL A 140 8.21 6.37 15.38
C VAL A 140 7.08 7.03 16.18
N LYS A 141 5.82 6.77 15.81
CA LYS A 141 4.65 7.36 16.46
C LYS A 141 4.29 6.70 17.82
N TYR A 142 4.63 5.43 18.02
CA TYR A 142 4.11 4.65 19.15
C TYR A 142 5.20 4.14 20.09
N ASP A 143 6.45 4.43 19.82
CA ASP A 143 7.60 4.07 20.68
C ASP A 143 7.65 2.57 21.06
N PHE A 144 7.26 1.70 20.13
CA PHE A 144 7.37 0.26 20.34
C PHE A 144 8.80 -0.22 20.11
N PRO A 145 9.36 -1.04 21.02
CA PRO A 145 10.66 -1.65 20.79
C PRO A 145 10.63 -2.58 19.57
N PRO A 146 11.72 -2.70 18.84
CA PRO A 146 11.84 -3.70 17.80
C PRO A 146 11.89 -5.09 18.41
N LEU A 147 11.38 -6.06 17.70
CA LEU A 147 11.62 -7.48 18.02
C LEU A 147 12.84 -7.95 17.24
N ALA A 148 13.59 -8.83 17.82
CA ALA A 148 14.74 -9.47 17.21
C ALA A 148 14.44 -10.94 16.94
N ILE A 149 14.96 -11.45 15.86
CA ILE A 149 14.91 -12.88 15.49
C ILE A 149 16.34 -13.42 15.40
N ALA A 150 16.56 -14.64 15.80
CA ALA A 150 17.86 -15.26 15.65
C ALA A 150 18.21 -15.42 14.15
N LEU A 151 19.47 -15.15 13.79
CA LEU A 151 19.94 -15.25 12.41
C LEU A 151 19.64 -16.61 11.76
N LYS A 152 19.75 -17.69 12.54
CA LYS A 152 19.41 -19.04 12.08
C LYS A 152 17.95 -19.13 11.61
N ASP A 153 17.04 -18.59 12.41
CA ASP A 153 15.60 -18.66 12.15
C ASP A 153 15.22 -17.72 11.02
N TYR A 154 15.80 -16.53 10.98
CA TYR A 154 15.65 -15.62 9.87
C TYR A 154 16.11 -16.23 8.54
N ASN A 155 17.24 -16.91 8.52
CA ASN A 155 17.71 -17.62 7.33
C ASN A 155 16.83 -18.82 6.96
N ALA A 156 16.19 -19.47 7.93
CA ALA A 156 15.20 -20.50 7.65
C ALA A 156 13.94 -19.92 6.98
N VAL A 157 13.44 -18.77 7.45
CA VAL A 157 12.37 -18.01 6.80
C VAL A 157 12.77 -17.63 5.38
N ARG A 158 13.93 -17.03 5.18
CA ARG A 158 14.44 -16.65 3.86
C ARG A 158 14.49 -17.84 2.91
N LYS A 159 15.01 -18.96 3.35
CA LYS A 159 15.09 -20.18 2.57
C LYS A 159 13.72 -20.72 2.17
N MET A 160 12.75 -20.72 3.08
CA MET A 160 11.38 -21.15 2.84
C MET A 160 10.72 -20.28 1.73
N LEU A 161 11.04 -18.99 1.71
CA LEU A 161 10.55 -18.03 0.72
C LEU A 161 11.41 -17.97 -0.56
N GLY A 162 12.48 -18.76 -0.66
CA GLY A 162 13.35 -18.82 -1.83
C GLY A 162 14.42 -17.74 -1.90
N TYR A 163 14.69 -17.03 -0.80
CA TYR A 163 15.78 -16.05 -0.72
C TYR A 163 17.08 -16.69 -0.27
N GLU A 164 18.19 -16.11 -0.70
CA GLU A 164 19.53 -16.51 -0.24
C GLU A 164 19.73 -16.20 1.24
N PRO A 165 20.41 -17.06 1.98
CA PRO A 165 20.73 -16.82 3.38
C PRO A 165 21.71 -15.66 3.52
N ILE A 166 21.61 -14.92 4.63
CA ILE A 166 22.56 -13.87 4.97
C ILE A 166 23.57 -14.36 5.98
N THR A 167 24.72 -13.72 6.01
CA THR A 167 25.79 -13.99 6.97
C THR A 167 26.12 -12.73 7.76
N LEU A 168 26.21 -12.85 9.07
CA LEU A 168 26.63 -11.80 9.99
C LEU A 168 27.79 -12.32 10.84
N GLN A 169 28.65 -11.42 11.30
CA GLN A 169 29.65 -11.76 12.31
C GLN A 169 28.97 -11.98 13.66
N THR A 170 29.68 -12.57 14.59
CA THR A 170 29.12 -12.96 15.89
C THR A 170 28.65 -11.76 16.74
N ASP A 171 29.25 -10.59 16.51
CA ASP A 171 28.95 -9.33 17.21
C ASP A 171 28.14 -8.34 16.35
N GLU A 172 27.54 -8.83 15.27
CA GLU A 172 26.78 -7.99 14.33
C GLU A 172 25.27 -8.27 14.37
N PHE A 173 24.50 -7.26 14.04
CA PHE A 173 23.09 -7.37 13.72
C PHE A 173 22.77 -6.66 12.40
N ALA A 174 21.63 -7.01 11.82
CA ALA A 174 21.06 -6.35 10.66
C ALA A 174 19.59 -5.98 10.95
N THR A 175 19.04 -5.13 10.12
CA THR A 175 17.66 -4.68 10.24
C THR A 175 16.82 -5.17 9.05
N HIS A 176 15.60 -5.58 9.34
CA HIS A 176 14.62 -5.91 8.32
C HIS A 176 13.51 -4.87 8.30
N TRP A 177 13.16 -4.37 7.10
CA TRP A 177 12.19 -3.31 6.91
C TRP A 177 10.98 -3.84 6.13
N HIS A 178 9.85 -3.96 6.79
CA HIS A 178 8.61 -4.47 6.19
C HIS A 178 7.97 -3.54 5.15
N ARG A 179 8.43 -2.30 5.05
CA ARG A 179 7.94 -1.33 4.09
C ARG A 179 9.07 -0.85 3.22
N ALA A 180 8.80 -0.75 1.93
CA ALA A 180 9.69 -0.02 1.04
C ALA A 180 9.83 1.42 1.54
N ALA A 181 11.03 1.77 1.96
CA ALA A 181 11.44 3.12 2.32
C ALA A 181 12.54 3.55 1.32
N GLU A 182 12.67 4.85 1.12
CA GLU A 182 13.78 5.36 0.31
C GLU A 182 15.11 5.07 1.04
N ASP A 183 16.11 4.62 0.31
CA ASP A 183 17.44 4.28 0.87
C ASP A 183 17.99 5.38 1.75
N LYS A 184 17.83 6.63 1.33
CA LYS A 184 18.27 7.82 2.08
C LYS A 184 17.58 7.95 3.45
N ASP A 185 16.32 7.59 3.55
CA ASP A 185 15.58 7.66 4.82
C ASP A 185 16.04 6.55 5.77
N ILE A 186 16.30 5.37 5.23
CA ILE A 186 16.88 4.24 5.98
C ILE A 186 18.27 4.58 6.47
N GLU A 187 19.15 5.08 5.61
CA GLU A 187 20.51 5.50 5.97
C GLU A 187 20.50 6.57 7.07
N ASN A 188 19.64 7.58 6.95
CA ASN A 188 19.50 8.63 7.96
C ASN A 188 18.98 8.08 9.31
N TYR A 189 18.11 7.10 9.28
CA TYR A 189 17.61 6.47 10.50
C TYR A 189 18.71 5.63 11.16
N ILE A 190 19.36 4.76 10.42
CA ILE A 190 20.44 3.89 10.87
C ILE A 190 21.60 4.69 11.44
N ALA A 191 21.98 5.83 10.83
CA ALA A 191 23.04 6.69 11.33
C ALA A 191 22.78 7.25 12.74
N LYS A 192 21.51 7.27 13.18
CA LYS A 192 21.10 7.77 14.51
C LYS A 192 20.82 6.65 15.51
N HIS A 193 20.52 5.45 15.02
CA HIS A 193 20.03 4.33 15.81
C HIS A 193 20.91 3.10 15.55
N THR A 194 21.94 2.93 16.35
CA THR A 194 22.97 1.89 16.16
C THR A 194 23.14 0.99 17.39
N LEU A 195 22.38 1.26 18.44
CA LEU A 195 22.50 0.52 19.71
C LEU A 195 21.53 -0.65 19.78
N LEU A 196 22.09 -1.84 19.92
CA LEU A 196 21.37 -3.04 20.27
C LEU A 196 22.17 -3.83 21.31
N GLU A 197 21.62 -3.99 22.50
CA GLU A 197 22.23 -4.76 23.58
C GLU A 197 21.41 -6.03 23.85
N THR A 198 22.10 -7.15 23.97
CA THR A 198 21.56 -8.46 24.32
C THR A 198 22.25 -8.98 25.59
N ASP A 199 21.82 -10.12 26.08
CA ASP A 199 22.48 -10.81 27.21
C ASP A 199 23.96 -11.13 26.93
N ALA A 200 24.31 -11.29 25.65
CA ALA A 200 25.69 -11.55 25.22
C ALA A 200 26.54 -10.26 25.07
N GLY A 201 25.93 -9.09 25.22
CA GLY A 201 26.58 -7.78 25.10
C GLY A 201 26.03 -6.92 23.99
N ALA A 202 26.72 -5.82 23.70
CA ALA A 202 26.36 -4.89 22.65
C ALA A 202 26.72 -5.45 21.27
N LEU A 203 25.79 -5.36 20.33
CA LEU A 203 25.96 -5.74 18.94
C LEU A 203 26.22 -4.51 18.07
N LYS A 204 26.95 -4.70 16.99
CA LYS A 204 27.23 -3.68 15.99
C LYS A 204 26.35 -3.86 14.77
N LEU A 205 25.94 -2.74 14.18
CA LEU A 205 25.24 -2.77 12.91
C LEU A 205 26.20 -3.22 11.80
N SER A 206 25.81 -4.24 11.04
CA SER A 206 26.60 -4.76 9.92
C SER A 206 26.67 -3.74 8.78
N GLU A 207 27.73 -3.80 7.97
CA GLU A 207 27.86 -2.95 6.75
C GLU A 207 26.71 -3.21 5.76
N ASN A 208 26.22 -4.45 5.66
CA ASN A 208 25.06 -4.83 4.84
C ASN A 208 23.83 -5.03 5.75
N ALA A 209 23.40 -3.95 6.38
CA ALA A 209 22.48 -4.02 7.51
C ALA A 209 21.01 -3.92 7.16
N VAL A 210 20.66 -3.72 5.89
CA VAL A 210 19.28 -3.43 5.47
C VAL A 210 18.76 -4.47 4.52
N PHE A 211 17.68 -5.12 4.92
CA PHE A 211 16.96 -6.08 4.11
C PHE A 211 15.50 -5.63 3.99
N GLN A 212 14.95 -5.72 2.80
CA GLN A 212 13.60 -5.25 2.46
C GLN A 212 12.76 -6.29 1.71
N GLU A 213 13.26 -7.49 1.54
CA GLU A 213 12.51 -8.54 0.87
C GLU A 213 11.27 -8.91 1.70
N PRO A 214 10.13 -9.22 1.05
CA PRO A 214 8.93 -9.63 1.75
C PRO A 214 9.15 -10.95 2.51
N VAL A 215 9.18 -10.88 3.82
CA VAL A 215 9.30 -12.06 4.69
C VAL A 215 8.11 -12.23 5.65
N GLY A 216 7.04 -11.46 5.46
CA GLY A 216 5.87 -11.39 6.35
C GLY A 216 6.01 -10.31 7.43
N GLU A 217 4.94 -10.09 8.19
CA GLU A 217 4.90 -9.19 9.36
C GLU A 217 4.98 -9.99 10.65
#